data_a4d125b3aa19c9fce4e822a453bf1d58
#
_entry.id   a4d125b3aa19c9fce4e822a453bf1d58
#
_cell.length_a   1.000
_cell.length_b   1.000
_cell.length_c   1.000
_cell.angle_alpha   90.00
_cell.angle_beta   90.00
_cell.angle_gamma   90.00
#
_symmetry.space_group_name_H-M   'P 1'
#
loop_
_entity.id
_entity.type
_entity.pdbx_description
1 polymer ?
#
loop_
_entity_poly.entity_id
_entity_poly.type
_entity_poly.pdbx_seq_one_letter_code
_entity_poly.pdbx_strand_id
1 'polypeptide(L)'
;MNFNKPTFVASAVLLTGLAGCAGPQPGTPGFVAMQEEDRQKAAVKAAEQSVAKAPSWYIQPPVDANSIYAAGTETSLDMQMSMDMAVLSAKRALASQINNRLSSKMKDFAMQVGAGDDVQVTKEIERVTTNVITEVNLAGFTREKSELIPQGKGYRTYVLLRYPLGESNRMIVDQMKKSAVLEAKMRASDAFQELEREIEAAKSVR
;
A
#
# COMPACT_ATOMS: atom_id res chain seq x y z
N MET A 1 -7.07 14.94 -105.18
CA MET A 1 -6.13 15.69 -104.34
C MET A 1 -6.82 15.84 -102.98
N ASN A 2 -6.56 14.90 -102.06
CA ASN A 2 -7.18 14.89 -100.74
C ASN A 2 -6.13 15.24 -99.72
N PHE A 3 -6.31 16.39 -99.04
CA PHE A 3 -5.49 16.79 -97.92
C PHE A 3 -6.07 16.23 -96.66
N ASN A 4 -5.35 15.31 -96.05
CA ASN A 4 -5.66 14.69 -94.71
C ASN A 4 -5.13 15.63 -93.64
N LYS A 5 -5.99 16.11 -92.73
CA LYS A 5 -5.62 16.90 -91.57
C LYS A 5 -5.36 15.93 -90.40
N PRO A 6 -4.27 16.05 -89.66
CA PRO A 6 -4.09 15.26 -88.42
C PRO A 6 -4.80 15.94 -87.26
N THR A 7 -5.62 15.19 -86.57
CA THR A 7 -6.29 15.56 -85.32
C THR A 7 -5.33 15.38 -84.15
N PHE A 8 -4.94 16.48 -83.47
CA PHE A 8 -4.21 16.47 -82.29
C PHE A 8 -5.15 16.10 -81.13
N VAL A 9 -4.96 14.90 -80.50
CA VAL A 9 -5.60 14.53 -79.30
C VAL A 9 -4.71 15.00 -78.10
N ALA A 10 -5.15 16.04 -77.43
CA ALA A 10 -4.52 16.54 -76.25
C ALA A 10 -4.88 15.61 -75.09
N SER A 11 -3.94 14.73 -74.67
CA SER A 11 -4.06 13.88 -73.43
C SER A 11 -3.82 14.79 -72.28
N ALA A 12 -4.89 15.14 -71.53
CA ALA A 12 -4.81 15.77 -70.19
C ALA A 12 -4.44 14.74 -69.19
N VAL A 13 -3.19 14.71 -68.72
CA VAL A 13 -2.73 13.91 -67.63
C VAL A 13 -3.19 14.56 -66.30
N LEU A 14 -4.23 13.98 -65.69
CA LEU A 14 -4.70 14.38 -64.38
C LEU A 14 -3.65 13.86 -63.32
N LEU A 15 -2.76 14.75 -62.90
CA LEU A 15 -1.92 14.51 -61.73
C LEU A 15 -2.79 14.62 -60.45
N THR A 16 -3.35 13.50 -59.99
CA THR A 16 -3.91 13.38 -58.65
C THR A 16 -2.75 13.41 -57.68
N GLY A 17 -2.50 14.57 -57.04
CA GLY A 17 -1.57 14.73 -55.97
C GLY A 17 -2.03 13.89 -54.77
N LEU A 18 -1.32 12.82 -54.47
CA LEU A 18 -1.37 12.14 -53.17
C LEU A 18 -0.83 13.11 -52.12
N ALA A 19 -1.71 13.93 -51.53
CA ALA A 19 -1.42 14.64 -50.29
C ALA A 19 -1.30 13.59 -49.19
N GLY A 20 -0.14 12.94 -49.09
CA GLY A 20 0.22 12.12 -47.95
C GLY A 20 0.21 13.00 -46.72
N CYS A 21 -0.59 12.68 -45.70
CA CYS A 21 -0.49 13.26 -44.37
C CYS A 21 0.90 12.96 -43.84
N ALA A 22 1.87 13.81 -44.13
CA ALA A 22 3.18 13.76 -43.50
C ALA A 22 2.98 14.18 -42.04
N GLY A 23 3.08 13.22 -41.13
CA GLY A 23 3.11 13.52 -39.70
C GLY A 23 4.26 14.47 -39.34
N PRO A 24 4.27 15.03 -38.12
CA PRO A 24 5.31 15.96 -37.70
C PRO A 24 6.70 15.35 -37.84
N GLN A 25 7.63 16.10 -38.43
CA GLN A 25 8.99 15.61 -38.69
C GLN A 25 9.83 15.59 -37.40
N PRO A 26 10.76 14.60 -37.23
CA PRO A 26 11.69 14.54 -36.12
C PRO A 26 12.43 15.87 -35.88
N GLY A 27 12.49 16.32 -34.61
CA GLY A 27 13.14 17.58 -34.26
C GLY A 27 12.27 18.82 -34.32
N THR A 28 11.03 18.73 -34.80
CA THR A 28 10.07 19.83 -34.77
C THR A 28 9.30 19.89 -33.44
N PRO A 29 8.82 21.10 -33.02
CA PRO A 29 7.97 21.20 -31.81
C PRO A 29 6.74 20.31 -31.88
N GLY A 30 6.12 20.16 -33.03
CA GLY A 30 4.97 19.27 -33.23
C GLY A 30 5.31 17.79 -33.04
N PHE A 31 6.51 17.34 -33.41
CA PHE A 31 6.98 15.99 -33.19
C PHE A 31 7.19 15.72 -31.68
N VAL A 32 7.79 16.69 -30.96
CA VAL A 32 7.98 16.62 -29.52
C VAL A 32 6.65 16.55 -28.78
N ALA A 33 5.68 17.39 -29.17
CA ALA A 33 4.34 17.39 -28.59
C ALA A 33 3.62 16.03 -28.79
N MET A 34 3.68 15.49 -30.01
CA MET A 34 3.10 14.17 -30.31
C MET A 34 3.76 13.06 -29.50
N GLN A 35 5.09 13.08 -29.38
CA GLN A 35 5.81 12.10 -28.58
C GLN A 35 5.43 12.18 -27.08
N GLU A 36 5.20 13.37 -26.56
CA GLU A 36 4.75 13.56 -25.18
C GLU A 36 3.32 13.06 -24.96
N GLU A 37 2.40 13.34 -25.90
CA GLU A 37 1.06 12.76 -25.85
C GLU A 37 1.08 11.23 -25.86
N ASP A 38 1.90 10.63 -26.71
CA ASP A 38 2.02 9.16 -26.78
C ASP A 38 2.59 8.58 -25.49
N ARG A 39 3.56 9.25 -24.85
CA ARG A 39 4.06 8.89 -23.54
C ARG A 39 2.97 8.97 -22.48
N GLN A 40 2.18 10.06 -22.47
CA GLN A 40 1.08 10.22 -21.52
C GLN A 40 0.00 9.15 -21.71
N LYS A 41 -0.40 8.88 -22.96
CA LYS A 41 -1.36 7.80 -23.26
C LYS A 41 -0.84 6.43 -22.82
N ALA A 42 0.45 6.15 -23.05
CA ALA A 42 1.09 4.92 -22.62
C ALA A 42 1.14 4.82 -21.09
N ALA A 43 1.42 5.92 -20.38
CA ALA A 43 1.44 5.98 -18.92
C ALA A 43 0.05 5.73 -18.31
N VAL A 44 -1.01 6.37 -18.88
CA VAL A 44 -2.40 6.14 -18.47
C VAL A 44 -2.78 4.67 -18.66
N LYS A 45 -2.52 4.10 -19.84
CA LYS A 45 -2.80 2.69 -20.11
C LYS A 45 -2.05 1.75 -19.17
N ALA A 46 -0.79 2.05 -18.85
CA ALA A 46 0.00 1.28 -17.89
C ALA A 46 -0.58 1.35 -16.47
N ALA A 47 -1.07 2.53 -16.05
CA ALA A 47 -1.74 2.72 -14.76
C ALA A 47 -3.05 1.92 -14.70
N GLU A 48 -3.91 2.01 -15.70
CA GLU A 48 -5.15 1.25 -15.81
C GLU A 48 -4.89 -0.27 -15.75
N GLN A 49 -3.89 -0.76 -16.48
CA GLN A 49 -3.49 -2.16 -16.44
C GLN A 49 -2.97 -2.57 -15.07
N SER A 50 -2.27 -1.68 -14.37
CA SER A 50 -1.75 -1.95 -13.02
C SER A 50 -2.89 -2.09 -12.01
N VAL A 51 -3.92 -1.24 -12.12
CA VAL A 51 -5.12 -1.33 -11.27
C VAL A 51 -5.92 -2.60 -11.58
N ALA A 52 -6.14 -2.90 -12.87
CA ALA A 52 -6.89 -4.09 -13.29
C ALA A 52 -6.24 -5.42 -12.88
N LYS A 53 -4.91 -5.44 -12.74
CA LYS A 53 -4.14 -6.62 -12.32
C LYS A 53 -3.90 -6.67 -10.81
N ALA A 54 -4.25 -5.63 -10.06
CA ALA A 54 -4.06 -5.63 -8.61
C ALA A 54 -5.01 -6.63 -7.95
N PRO A 55 -4.52 -7.50 -7.05
CA PRO A 55 -5.38 -8.44 -6.33
C PRO A 55 -6.44 -7.71 -5.50
N SER A 56 -7.65 -8.24 -5.45
CA SER A 56 -8.75 -7.64 -4.68
C SER A 56 -8.42 -7.46 -3.20
N TRP A 57 -7.71 -8.41 -2.62
CA TRP A 57 -7.26 -8.36 -1.23
C TRP A 57 -6.18 -7.29 -0.96
N TYR A 58 -5.48 -6.81 -2.00
CA TYR A 58 -4.57 -5.68 -1.88
C TYR A 58 -5.33 -4.34 -1.84
N ILE A 59 -6.35 -4.20 -2.69
CA ILE A 59 -7.20 -3.00 -2.75
C ILE A 59 -8.08 -2.91 -1.52
N GLN A 60 -8.62 -4.04 -1.07
CA GLN A 60 -9.48 -4.17 0.11
C GLN A 60 -8.92 -5.28 1.00
N PRO A 61 -7.95 -4.97 1.88
CA PRO A 61 -7.44 -5.94 2.83
C PRO A 61 -8.56 -6.49 3.72
N PRO A 62 -8.50 -7.77 4.13
CA PRO A 62 -9.45 -8.34 5.05
C PRO A 62 -9.53 -7.55 6.36
N VAL A 63 -10.71 -7.52 6.96
CA VAL A 63 -10.94 -6.98 8.31
C VAL A 63 -11.37 -8.13 9.20
N ASP A 64 -10.71 -8.30 10.33
CA ASP A 64 -10.93 -9.36 11.31
C ASP A 64 -10.82 -8.77 12.72
N ALA A 65 -11.67 -9.22 13.63
CA ALA A 65 -11.67 -8.74 15.01
C ALA A 65 -10.38 -9.10 15.77
N ASN A 66 -9.69 -10.16 15.37
CA ASN A 66 -8.55 -10.75 16.08
C ASN A 66 -7.20 -10.52 15.41
N SER A 67 -7.17 -9.86 14.25
CA SER A 67 -5.94 -9.68 13.47
C SER A 67 -5.86 -8.31 12.81
N ILE A 68 -4.62 -7.84 12.63
CA ILE A 68 -4.30 -6.69 11.78
C ILE A 68 -3.73 -7.21 10.47
N TYR A 69 -4.22 -6.66 9.36
CA TYR A 69 -3.70 -6.97 8.03
C TYR A 69 -3.03 -5.75 7.44
N ALA A 70 -1.89 -5.97 6.81
CA ALA A 70 -1.20 -4.92 6.07
C ALA A 70 -0.74 -5.46 4.72
N ALA A 71 -1.07 -4.73 3.67
CA ALA A 71 -0.64 -5.04 2.32
C ALA A 71 0.56 -4.17 1.92
N GLY A 72 1.43 -4.75 1.10
CA GLY A 72 2.56 -4.05 0.50
C GLY A 72 2.74 -4.46 -0.95
N THR A 73 3.32 -3.59 -1.75
CA THR A 73 3.67 -3.87 -3.14
C THR A 73 4.93 -3.14 -3.53
N GLU A 74 5.72 -3.77 -4.39
CA GLU A 74 6.91 -3.17 -4.98
C GLU A 74 7.16 -3.74 -6.38
N THR A 75 7.92 -2.98 -7.19
CA THR A 75 8.29 -3.38 -8.54
C THR A 75 9.81 -3.38 -8.67
N SER A 76 10.37 -4.44 -9.24
CA SER A 76 11.80 -4.54 -9.53
C SER A 76 12.03 -5.31 -10.83
N LEU A 77 13.20 -5.11 -11.44
CA LEU A 77 13.66 -5.93 -12.55
C LEU A 77 14.03 -7.35 -12.10
N ASP A 78 14.41 -7.49 -10.83
CA ASP A 78 14.69 -8.76 -10.17
C ASP A 78 13.48 -9.23 -9.38
N MET A 79 13.10 -10.49 -9.55
CA MET A 79 11.92 -11.10 -8.93
C MET A 79 12.07 -11.20 -7.41
N GLN A 80 13.25 -11.63 -6.92
CA GLN A 80 13.49 -11.77 -5.49
C GLN A 80 13.50 -10.41 -4.80
N MET A 81 14.14 -9.42 -5.41
CA MET A 81 14.16 -8.04 -4.92
C MET A 81 12.75 -7.47 -4.85
N SER A 82 11.90 -7.70 -5.86
CA SER A 82 10.49 -7.28 -5.84
C SER A 82 9.74 -7.88 -4.64
N MET A 83 9.96 -9.17 -4.35
CA MET A 83 9.36 -9.88 -3.22
C MET A 83 9.83 -9.29 -1.89
N ASP A 84 11.13 -9.14 -1.71
CA ASP A 84 11.71 -8.67 -0.45
C ASP A 84 11.29 -7.24 -0.13
N MET A 85 11.27 -6.37 -1.14
CA MET A 85 10.82 -4.99 -0.99
C MET A 85 9.32 -4.89 -0.71
N ALA A 86 8.48 -5.74 -1.33
CA ALA A 86 7.05 -5.79 -1.05
C ALA A 86 6.77 -6.26 0.40
N VAL A 87 7.51 -7.26 0.89
CA VAL A 87 7.45 -7.70 2.29
C VAL A 87 7.87 -6.56 3.23
N LEU A 88 8.93 -5.84 2.90
CA LEU A 88 9.38 -4.70 3.71
C LEU A 88 8.35 -3.57 3.74
N SER A 89 7.72 -3.28 2.61
CA SER A 89 6.63 -2.30 2.49
C SER A 89 5.43 -2.70 3.38
N ALA A 90 5.00 -3.96 3.29
CA ALA A 90 3.92 -4.50 4.13
C ALA A 90 4.28 -4.47 5.63
N LYS A 91 5.53 -4.78 6.01
CA LYS A 91 6.00 -4.70 7.41
C LYS A 91 5.94 -3.27 7.96
N ARG A 92 6.33 -2.27 7.17
CA ARG A 92 6.23 -0.85 7.58
C ARG A 92 4.78 -0.44 7.82
N ALA A 93 3.88 -0.81 6.91
CA ALA A 93 2.46 -0.54 7.06
C ALA A 93 1.88 -1.25 8.30
N LEU A 94 2.26 -2.50 8.54
CA LEU A 94 1.85 -3.28 9.71
C LEU A 94 2.32 -2.62 11.01
N ALA A 95 3.60 -2.24 11.10
CA ALA A 95 4.15 -1.56 12.27
C ALA A 95 3.41 -0.25 12.58
N SER A 96 3.10 0.54 11.55
CA SER A 96 2.34 1.78 11.70
C SER A 96 0.93 1.53 12.25
N GLN A 97 0.22 0.51 11.75
CA GLN A 97 -1.11 0.16 12.24
C GLN A 97 -1.08 -0.34 13.68
N ILE A 98 -0.09 -1.17 14.04
CA ILE A 98 0.10 -1.64 15.42
C ILE A 98 0.35 -0.44 16.34
N ASN A 99 1.28 0.46 16.00
CA ASN A 99 1.60 1.63 16.80
C ASN A 99 0.37 2.54 17.01
N ASN A 100 -0.41 2.78 15.97
CA ASN A 100 -1.63 3.58 16.08
C ASN A 100 -2.66 2.92 17.03
N ARG A 101 -2.84 1.60 16.95
CA ARG A 101 -3.76 0.87 17.81
C ARG A 101 -3.29 0.85 19.26
N LEU A 102 -2.00 0.61 19.49
CA LEU A 102 -1.40 0.65 20.83
C LEU A 102 -1.56 2.03 21.47
N SER A 103 -1.27 3.09 20.72
CA SER A 103 -1.46 4.48 21.16
C SER A 103 -2.91 4.80 21.52
N SER A 104 -3.87 4.33 20.70
CA SER A 104 -5.30 4.52 20.98
C SER A 104 -5.71 3.80 22.28
N LYS A 105 -5.36 2.53 22.43
CA LYS A 105 -5.67 1.77 23.67
C LYS A 105 -5.05 2.39 24.92
N MET A 106 -3.83 2.91 24.84
CA MET A 106 -3.19 3.61 25.95
C MET A 106 -3.90 4.92 26.31
N LYS A 107 -4.42 5.66 25.31
CA LYS A 107 -5.24 6.85 25.57
C LYS A 107 -6.56 6.52 26.22
N ASP A 108 -7.24 5.47 25.75
CA ASP A 108 -8.50 5.00 26.34
C ASP A 108 -8.30 4.56 27.79
N PHE A 109 -7.22 3.85 28.08
CA PHE A 109 -6.84 3.50 29.43
C PHE A 109 -6.57 4.74 30.30
N ALA A 110 -5.82 5.73 29.77
CA ALA A 110 -5.54 6.98 30.48
C ALA A 110 -6.82 7.73 30.88
N MET A 111 -7.81 7.76 30.00
CA MET A 111 -9.12 8.38 30.26
C MET A 111 -9.88 7.61 31.36
N GLN A 112 -9.90 6.28 31.30
CA GLN A 112 -10.65 5.46 32.27
C GLN A 112 -10.07 5.52 33.69
N VAL A 113 -8.75 5.62 33.82
CA VAL A 113 -8.10 5.68 35.15
C VAL A 113 -8.01 7.11 35.73
N GLY A 114 -8.57 8.11 35.03
CA GLY A 114 -8.54 9.49 35.51
C GLY A 114 -7.12 10.09 35.55
N ALA A 115 -6.27 9.74 34.59
CA ALA A 115 -4.86 10.15 34.57
C ALA A 115 -4.67 11.66 34.58
N GLY A 116 -5.65 12.44 34.03
CA GLY A 116 -5.57 13.91 34.00
C GLY A 116 -5.47 14.57 35.39
N ASP A 117 -5.97 13.91 36.43
CA ASP A 117 -5.98 14.40 37.81
C ASP A 117 -4.75 13.94 38.62
N ASP A 118 -3.96 12.99 38.10
CA ASP A 118 -2.81 12.42 38.78
C ASP A 118 -1.56 12.48 37.89
N VAL A 119 -0.69 13.45 38.18
CA VAL A 119 0.54 13.73 37.42
C VAL A 119 1.48 12.50 37.38
N GLN A 120 1.53 11.70 38.43
CA GLN A 120 2.38 10.52 38.48
C GLN A 120 1.84 9.43 37.56
N VAL A 121 0.54 9.21 37.54
CA VAL A 121 -0.12 8.24 36.64
C VAL A 121 0.06 8.67 35.18
N THR A 122 -0.11 9.96 34.90
CA THR A 122 0.08 10.50 33.54
C THR A 122 1.49 10.25 33.03
N LYS A 123 2.53 10.55 33.84
CA LYS A 123 3.94 10.32 33.45
C LYS A 123 4.23 8.84 33.21
N GLU A 124 3.71 7.95 34.05
CA GLU A 124 3.89 6.51 33.87
C GLU A 124 3.22 5.98 32.60
N ILE A 125 2.01 6.47 32.27
CA ILE A 125 1.32 6.13 31.03
C ILE A 125 2.11 6.60 29.82
N GLU A 126 2.61 7.84 29.82
CA GLU A 126 3.44 8.37 28.75
C GLU A 126 4.72 7.54 28.56
N ARG A 127 5.39 7.17 29.65
CA ARG A 127 6.58 6.31 29.62
C ARG A 127 6.28 4.94 29.05
N VAL A 128 5.22 4.28 29.51
CA VAL A 128 4.81 2.97 29.01
C VAL A 128 4.40 3.06 27.54
N THR A 129 3.66 4.08 27.15
CA THR A 129 3.25 4.29 25.74
C THR A 129 4.48 4.43 24.84
N THR A 130 5.45 5.22 25.26
CA THR A 130 6.70 5.40 24.51
C THR A 130 7.46 4.08 24.37
N ASN A 131 7.60 3.32 25.47
CA ASN A 131 8.29 2.03 25.45
C ASN A 131 7.57 1.02 24.54
N VAL A 132 6.24 0.90 24.64
CA VAL A 132 5.45 -0.01 23.81
C VAL A 132 5.63 0.31 22.32
N ILE A 133 5.56 1.59 21.93
CA ILE A 133 5.74 2.02 20.54
C ILE A 133 7.16 1.75 20.05
N THR A 134 8.16 1.99 20.89
CA THR A 134 9.58 1.79 20.54
C THR A 134 9.94 0.31 20.42
N GLU A 135 9.34 -0.54 21.28
CA GLU A 135 9.61 -1.97 21.34
C GLU A 135 8.69 -2.80 20.41
N VAL A 136 7.92 -2.18 19.50
CA VAL A 136 7.07 -2.92 18.56
C VAL A 136 7.89 -3.98 17.83
N ASN A 137 7.65 -5.21 18.21
CA ASN A 137 8.25 -6.38 17.60
C ASN A 137 7.24 -7.02 16.66
N LEU A 138 7.61 -7.12 15.38
CA LEU A 138 6.82 -7.80 14.37
C LEU A 138 6.97 -9.34 14.43
N ALA A 139 7.63 -9.89 15.45
CA ALA A 139 7.66 -11.34 15.63
C ALA A 139 6.22 -11.89 15.74
N GLY A 140 5.95 -12.97 15.02
CA GLY A 140 4.61 -13.57 15.01
C GLY A 140 3.70 -13.09 13.84
N PHE A 141 4.17 -12.18 12.97
CA PHE A 141 3.44 -11.96 11.72
C PHE A 141 3.53 -13.20 10.82
N THR A 142 2.49 -13.41 10.02
CA THR A 142 2.46 -14.42 8.97
C THR A 142 2.23 -13.77 7.61
N ARG A 143 2.83 -14.33 6.57
CA ARG A 143 2.50 -13.96 5.20
C ARG A 143 1.28 -14.77 4.77
N GLU A 144 0.14 -14.06 4.70
CA GLU A 144 -1.16 -14.66 4.38
C GLU A 144 -1.30 -14.91 2.88
N LYS A 145 -0.89 -13.90 2.08
CA LYS A 145 -0.95 -13.98 0.61
C LYS A 145 0.27 -13.31 -0.01
N SER A 146 0.67 -13.82 -1.16
CA SER A 146 1.59 -13.13 -2.06
C SER A 146 1.25 -13.47 -3.50
N GLU A 147 1.35 -12.46 -4.36
CA GLU A 147 1.11 -12.58 -5.79
C GLU A 147 2.17 -11.80 -6.56
N LEU A 148 2.73 -12.44 -7.57
CA LEU A 148 3.76 -11.88 -8.44
C LEU A 148 3.20 -11.78 -9.85
N ILE A 149 3.26 -10.58 -10.43
CA ILE A 149 2.81 -10.33 -11.79
C ILE A 149 3.91 -9.68 -12.63
N PRO A 150 3.98 -9.96 -13.93
CA PRO A 150 4.87 -9.24 -14.84
C PRO A 150 4.38 -7.81 -15.03
N GLN A 151 5.30 -6.84 -14.94
CA GLN A 151 5.03 -5.44 -15.18
C GLN A 151 6.14 -4.78 -15.99
N GLY A 152 5.85 -4.44 -17.24
CA GLY A 152 6.85 -3.92 -18.17
C GLY A 152 7.98 -4.94 -18.38
N LYS A 153 9.21 -4.52 -18.06
CA LYS A 153 10.41 -5.38 -18.14
C LYS A 153 10.74 -6.07 -16.80
N GLY A 154 9.92 -5.86 -15.78
CA GLY A 154 10.17 -6.37 -14.43
C GLY A 154 8.99 -7.12 -13.84
N TYR A 155 9.01 -7.23 -12.53
CA TYR A 155 8.05 -7.96 -11.73
C TYR A 155 7.45 -7.03 -10.69
N ARG A 156 6.14 -7.09 -10.51
CA ARG A 156 5.45 -6.46 -9.38
C ARG A 156 4.99 -7.56 -8.44
N THR A 157 5.32 -7.41 -7.16
CA THR A 157 4.88 -8.29 -6.10
C THR A 157 3.87 -7.58 -5.22
N TYR A 158 2.80 -8.29 -4.86
CA TYR A 158 1.84 -7.93 -3.82
C TYR A 158 1.99 -8.90 -2.66
N VAL A 159 1.98 -8.40 -1.44
CA VAL A 159 2.07 -9.19 -0.22
C VAL A 159 1.02 -8.74 0.77
N LEU A 160 0.36 -9.69 1.42
CA LEU A 160 -0.52 -9.45 2.57
C LEU A 160 0.10 -10.11 3.80
N LEU A 161 0.36 -9.32 4.82
CA LEU A 161 0.79 -9.79 6.13
C LEU A 161 -0.39 -9.74 7.10
N ARG A 162 -0.43 -10.72 7.99
CA ARG A 162 -1.36 -10.82 9.11
C ARG A 162 -0.59 -10.78 10.41
N TYR A 163 -1.10 -10.05 11.40
CA TYR A 163 -0.54 -9.98 12.75
C TYR A 163 -1.66 -10.19 13.79
N PRO A 164 -1.53 -11.18 14.72
CA PRO A 164 -2.54 -11.43 15.75
C PRO A 164 -2.62 -10.28 16.75
N LEU A 165 -3.81 -9.75 17.02
CA LEU A 165 -4.03 -8.67 17.98
C LEU A 165 -3.64 -9.03 19.41
N GLY A 166 -3.80 -10.29 19.81
CA GLY A 166 -3.39 -10.77 21.13
C GLY A 166 -1.92 -10.53 21.44
N GLU A 167 -1.04 -10.58 20.43
CA GLU A 167 0.39 -10.29 20.66
C GLU A 167 0.63 -8.80 20.95
N SER A 168 -0.04 -7.88 20.21
CA SER A 168 0.06 -6.45 20.50
C SER A 168 -0.50 -6.08 21.88
N ASN A 169 -1.61 -6.69 22.26
CA ASN A 169 -2.21 -6.46 23.58
C ASN A 169 -1.34 -6.99 24.73
N ARG A 170 -0.67 -8.14 24.53
CA ARG A 170 0.28 -8.67 25.48
C ARG A 170 1.43 -7.71 25.74
N MET A 171 1.95 -7.05 24.70
CA MET A 171 2.99 -6.03 24.85
C MET A 171 2.56 -4.89 25.79
N ILE A 172 1.31 -4.41 25.67
CA ILE A 172 0.76 -3.40 26.58
C ILE A 172 0.77 -3.93 28.02
N VAL A 173 0.17 -5.10 28.24
CA VAL A 173 0.04 -5.72 29.56
C VAL A 173 1.42 -5.91 30.22
N ASP A 174 2.39 -6.44 29.48
CA ASP A 174 3.74 -6.71 29.98
C ASP A 174 4.48 -5.41 30.36
N GLN A 175 4.30 -4.34 29.57
CA GLN A 175 4.90 -3.06 29.91
C GLN A 175 4.20 -2.37 31.08
N MET A 176 2.88 -2.49 31.21
CA MET A 176 2.13 -1.92 32.33
C MET A 176 2.48 -2.61 33.67
N LYS A 177 2.69 -3.93 33.66
CA LYS A 177 3.11 -4.69 34.85
C LYS A 177 4.49 -4.31 35.39
N LYS A 178 5.32 -3.62 34.59
CA LYS A 178 6.61 -3.08 35.06
C LYS A 178 6.47 -1.83 35.93
N SER A 179 5.27 -1.24 36.01
CA SER A 179 4.95 -0.09 36.87
C SER A 179 3.93 -0.50 37.92
N ALA A 180 4.33 -0.53 39.19
CA ALA A 180 3.43 -0.92 40.31
C ALA A 180 2.17 -0.01 40.37
N VAL A 181 2.32 1.27 40.03
CA VAL A 181 1.21 2.24 40.01
C VAL A 181 0.20 1.89 38.92
N LEU A 182 0.68 1.58 37.71
CA LEU A 182 -0.20 1.21 36.60
C LEU A 182 -0.79 -0.19 36.77
N GLU A 183 -0.04 -1.14 37.32
CA GLU A 183 -0.53 -2.48 37.57
C GLU A 183 -1.76 -2.46 38.52
N ALA A 184 -1.69 -1.69 39.61
CA ALA A 184 -2.80 -1.57 40.55
C ALA A 184 -4.05 -0.95 39.88
N LYS A 185 -3.88 0.13 39.11
CA LYS A 185 -4.99 0.78 38.37
C LYS A 185 -5.52 -0.07 37.24
N MET A 186 -4.65 -0.80 36.54
CA MET A 186 -4.99 -1.68 35.43
C MET A 186 -5.96 -2.79 35.87
N ARG A 187 -5.69 -3.44 36.98
CA ARG A 187 -6.54 -4.53 37.51
C ARG A 187 -7.97 -4.08 37.86
N ALA A 188 -8.16 -2.78 38.10
CA ALA A 188 -9.46 -2.20 38.46
C ALA A 188 -10.20 -1.61 37.20
N SER A 189 -9.60 -1.66 36.00
CA SER A 189 -10.18 -1.02 34.81
C SER A 189 -10.87 -2.02 33.88
N ASP A 190 -11.98 -1.61 33.28
CA ASP A 190 -12.70 -2.39 32.26
C ASP A 190 -11.86 -2.58 30.99
N ALA A 191 -11.01 -1.59 30.64
CA ALA A 191 -10.10 -1.68 29.49
C ALA A 191 -9.11 -2.86 29.64
N PHE A 192 -8.68 -3.16 30.86
CA PHE A 192 -7.80 -4.31 31.08
C PHE A 192 -8.52 -5.64 30.87
N GLN A 193 -9.75 -5.77 31.34
CA GLN A 193 -10.55 -6.96 31.11
C GLN A 193 -10.82 -7.22 29.64
N GLU A 194 -10.96 -6.16 28.85
CA GLU A 194 -11.08 -6.26 27.39
C GLU A 194 -9.79 -6.74 26.76
N LEU A 195 -8.62 -6.19 27.15
CA LEU A 195 -7.31 -6.64 26.70
C LEU A 195 -7.07 -8.13 26.99
N GLU A 196 -7.41 -8.60 28.19
CA GLU A 196 -7.29 -10.01 28.55
C GLU A 196 -8.19 -10.91 27.71
N ARG A 197 -9.43 -10.48 27.45
CA ARG A 197 -10.35 -11.22 26.55
C ARG A 197 -9.80 -11.32 25.13
N GLU A 198 -9.25 -10.24 24.59
CA GLU A 198 -8.64 -10.24 23.25
C GLU A 198 -7.38 -11.13 23.20
N ILE A 199 -6.58 -11.17 24.27
CA ILE A 199 -5.41 -12.07 24.38
C ILE A 199 -5.86 -13.54 24.39
N GLU A 200 -6.89 -13.89 25.16
CA GLU A 200 -7.42 -15.25 25.23
C GLU A 200 -8.07 -15.68 23.89
N ALA A 201 -8.85 -14.79 23.28
CA ALA A 201 -9.42 -15.05 21.95
C ALA A 201 -8.34 -15.32 20.89
N ALA A 202 -7.21 -14.63 20.95
CA ALA A 202 -6.10 -14.85 20.03
C ALA A 202 -5.39 -16.21 20.23
N LYS A 203 -5.43 -16.79 21.45
CA LYS A 203 -4.88 -18.14 21.71
C LYS A 203 -5.71 -19.24 21.07
N SER A 204 -7.02 -19.05 20.99
CA SER A 204 -7.96 -20.05 20.44
C SER A 204 -7.92 -20.16 18.92
N VAL A 205 -7.26 -19.22 18.22
CA VAL A 205 -7.16 -19.15 16.73
C VAL A 205 -5.83 -19.74 16.23
N ARG A 206 -4.95 -20.20 17.11
CA ARG A 206 -3.73 -20.95 16.77
C ARG A 206 -4.01 -22.44 16.72
#